data_2eb07c2c4f2d147896b13cf2c428b48e
#
_entry.id   2eb07c2c4f2d147896b13cf2c428b48e
#
_cell.length_a   1.000
_cell.length_b   1.000
_cell.length_c   1.000
_cell.angle_alpha   90.00
_cell.angle_beta   90.00
_cell.angle_gamma   90.00
#
_symmetry.space_group_name_H-M   'P 1'
#
loop_
_entity.id
_entity.type
_entity.pdbx_description
1 polymer ?
#
loop_
_entity_poly.entity_id
_entity_poly.type
_entity_poly.pdbx_seq_one_letter_code
_entity_poly.pdbx_strand_id
1 'polypeptide(L)'
;MSHLGIQILYDMFNKREDMWCERVYSPWPDLDRVMREQNIPLFGLESQEPVKNEDFLFITLQYEMCYTNVLQALDLAGIPLHAVERTDEDPIVIGGGPCTYNPEPIAPFFDLFYIGEGEVVYDQLFDTYLENKKNGGTRLDFLKKACQIPGIYVPQFYEVTYHEDGTVAAFTPSIPEAPEKIKKQLVMDMTEATYPEKPVVPFIKATQDRVVLEIQRGCIRGCRFCQAGMVYRPTRERDVEKLKELATHMLRNTGHDEISLSSLSSSDYSHLPELVNYLIDSCPEKGVNISLPSLRIDAFSLDVMSKVQDIKKSSLTFAPEAGSQRMRNVINKGLTEEVILDGAGKAFEGGWNLSLIHI
;
A
#
# COMPACT_ATOMS: atom_id res chain seq x y z
N MET A 1 11.71 1.47 1.30
CA MET A 1 12.13 0.25 2.01
C MET A 1 11.11 -0.19 3.06
N SER A 2 10.47 0.71 3.79
CA SER A 2 9.53 0.35 4.87
C SER A 2 8.08 0.08 4.41
N HIS A 3 7.76 0.28 3.13
CA HIS A 3 6.39 0.15 2.63
C HIS A 3 6.03 -1.32 2.42
N LEU A 4 5.09 -1.84 3.22
CA LEU A 4 4.70 -3.26 3.21
C LEU A 4 4.22 -3.75 1.84
N GLY A 5 3.40 -2.96 1.13
CA GLY A 5 2.91 -3.35 -0.20
C GLY A 5 4.02 -3.58 -1.21
N ILE A 6 5.08 -2.75 -1.18
CA ILE A 6 6.27 -2.97 -2.03
C ILE A 6 7.01 -4.24 -1.59
N GLN A 7 7.12 -4.51 -0.30
CA GLN A 7 7.77 -5.73 0.20
C GLN A 7 7.02 -7.00 -0.23
N ILE A 8 5.69 -6.97 -0.18
CA ILE A 8 4.85 -8.10 -0.64
C ILE A 8 5.05 -8.34 -2.14
N LEU A 9 4.95 -7.30 -2.97
CA LEU A 9 5.10 -7.44 -4.42
C LEU A 9 6.52 -7.84 -4.81
N TYR A 10 7.54 -7.26 -4.17
CA TYR A 10 8.94 -7.61 -4.39
C TYR A 10 9.20 -9.09 -4.08
N ASP A 11 8.72 -9.59 -2.94
CA ASP A 11 8.85 -11.00 -2.55
C ASP A 11 8.06 -11.91 -3.51
N MET A 12 6.84 -11.53 -3.88
CA MET A 12 5.98 -12.29 -4.77
C MET A 12 6.58 -12.42 -6.18
N PHE A 13 7.05 -11.32 -6.75
CA PHE A 13 7.61 -11.32 -8.10
C PHE A 13 8.92 -12.10 -8.17
N ASN A 14 9.81 -11.95 -7.18
CA ASN A 14 11.08 -12.68 -7.13
C ASN A 14 10.95 -14.17 -6.73
N LYS A 15 9.75 -14.65 -6.37
CA LYS A 15 9.48 -16.08 -6.23
C LYS A 15 9.24 -16.79 -7.57
N ARG A 16 8.98 -16.03 -8.64
CA ARG A 16 8.88 -16.58 -9.99
C ARG A 16 10.28 -16.79 -10.57
N GLU A 17 10.53 -17.96 -11.18
CA GLU A 17 11.82 -18.28 -11.79
C GLU A 17 12.09 -17.52 -13.10
N ASP A 18 11.02 -17.00 -13.73
CA ASP A 18 11.06 -16.27 -15.00
C ASP A 18 11.07 -14.75 -14.84
N MET A 19 11.24 -14.25 -13.60
CA MET A 19 11.21 -12.83 -13.29
C MET A 19 12.38 -12.40 -12.41
N TRP A 20 12.77 -11.14 -12.61
CA TRP A 20 13.69 -10.41 -11.76
C TRP A 20 13.09 -9.07 -11.41
N CYS A 21 12.78 -8.84 -10.15
CA CYS A 21 12.19 -7.59 -9.67
C CYS A 21 13.19 -6.82 -8.83
N GLU A 22 13.39 -5.57 -9.20
CA GLU A 22 14.24 -4.61 -8.49
C GLU A 22 13.43 -3.46 -7.91
N ARG A 23 14.03 -2.76 -6.97
CA ARG A 23 13.44 -1.57 -6.37
C ARG A 23 14.10 -0.32 -6.90
N VAL A 24 13.29 0.69 -7.17
CA VAL A 24 13.74 2.01 -7.55
C VAL A 24 13.03 3.07 -6.70
N TYR A 25 13.70 4.15 -6.37
CA TYR A 25 13.13 5.25 -5.61
C TYR A 25 13.35 6.57 -6.34
N SER A 26 12.32 7.43 -6.32
CA SER A 26 12.47 8.81 -6.78
C SER A 26 13.52 9.51 -5.91
N PRO A 27 14.57 10.09 -6.49
CA PRO A 27 15.64 10.72 -5.74
C PRO A 27 15.18 12.04 -5.11
N TRP A 28 15.82 12.40 -3.99
CA TRP A 28 15.68 13.72 -3.41
C TRP A 28 16.40 14.77 -4.29
N PRO A 29 16.11 16.08 -4.11
CA PRO A 29 16.62 17.13 -4.98
C PRO A 29 18.15 17.20 -5.10
N ASP A 30 18.88 16.79 -4.08
CA ASP A 30 20.35 16.74 -4.07
C ASP A 30 20.88 15.65 -5.02
N LEU A 31 20.33 14.44 -4.94
CA LEU A 31 20.70 13.35 -5.84
C LEU A 31 20.16 13.59 -7.26
N ASP A 32 18.92 14.07 -7.41
CA ASP A 32 18.37 14.46 -8.72
C ASP A 32 19.28 15.43 -9.47
N ARG A 33 19.79 16.46 -8.79
CA ARG A 33 20.73 17.41 -9.36
C ARG A 33 22.00 16.73 -9.87
N VAL A 34 22.62 15.88 -9.02
CA VAL A 34 23.85 15.15 -9.41
C VAL A 34 23.61 14.24 -10.61
N MET A 35 22.47 13.52 -10.62
CA MET A 35 22.11 12.64 -11.73
C MET A 35 21.99 13.43 -13.04
N ARG A 36 21.33 14.59 -13.01
CA ARG A 36 21.20 15.45 -14.20
C ARG A 36 22.54 16.05 -14.65
N GLU A 37 23.35 16.54 -13.73
CA GLU A 37 24.66 17.13 -14.04
C GLU A 37 25.64 16.10 -14.61
N GLN A 38 25.55 14.85 -14.19
CA GLN A 38 26.44 13.76 -14.59
C GLN A 38 25.82 12.86 -15.69
N ASN A 39 24.61 13.14 -16.17
CA ASN A 39 23.85 12.31 -17.09
C ASN A 39 23.71 10.86 -16.61
N ILE A 40 23.46 10.66 -15.33
CA ILE A 40 23.17 9.34 -14.75
C ILE A 40 21.68 9.10 -14.85
N PRO A 41 21.21 8.06 -15.57
CA PRO A 41 19.79 7.74 -15.64
C PRO A 41 19.29 7.16 -14.31
N LEU A 42 17.96 7.16 -14.10
CA LEU A 42 17.36 6.44 -12.97
C LEU A 42 17.63 4.94 -13.11
N PHE A 43 18.04 4.30 -12.02
CA PHE A 43 18.51 2.92 -12.00
C PHE A 43 17.90 2.10 -10.88
N GLY A 44 17.84 0.77 -11.05
CA GLY A 44 17.47 -0.19 -10.04
C GLY A 44 18.52 -0.27 -8.91
N LEU A 45 18.09 -0.57 -7.68
CA LEU A 45 19.01 -0.60 -6.54
C LEU A 45 19.88 -1.86 -6.50
N GLU A 46 19.39 -2.95 -7.03
CA GLU A 46 20.05 -4.24 -6.94
C GLU A 46 21.12 -4.41 -8.03
N SER A 47 20.76 -4.24 -9.30
CA SER A 47 21.69 -4.36 -10.44
C SER A 47 22.43 -3.09 -10.77
N GLN A 48 21.87 -1.94 -10.44
CA GLN A 48 22.29 -0.60 -10.90
C GLN A 48 22.10 -0.38 -12.41
N GLU A 49 21.30 -1.22 -13.07
CA GLU A 49 20.93 -1.03 -14.47
C GLU A 49 19.91 0.10 -14.64
N PRO A 50 19.93 0.83 -15.77
CA PRO A 50 18.94 1.85 -16.05
C PRO A 50 17.52 1.28 -16.12
N VAL A 51 16.58 1.92 -15.43
CA VAL A 51 15.16 1.52 -15.41
C VAL A 51 14.54 1.43 -16.81
N LYS A 52 15.04 2.20 -17.77
CA LYS A 52 14.59 2.17 -19.15
C LYS A 52 14.81 0.81 -19.83
N ASN A 53 15.76 0.02 -19.35
CA ASN A 53 16.09 -1.30 -19.93
C ASN A 53 15.19 -2.43 -19.43
N GLU A 54 14.32 -2.15 -18.45
CA GLU A 54 13.40 -3.12 -17.87
C GLU A 54 12.17 -3.34 -18.77
N ASP A 55 11.53 -4.50 -18.63
CA ASP A 55 10.26 -4.77 -19.34
C ASP A 55 9.08 -3.98 -18.73
N PHE A 56 9.13 -3.73 -17.41
CA PHE A 56 8.07 -3.07 -16.66
C PHE A 56 8.62 -2.03 -15.67
N LEU A 57 7.90 -0.93 -15.52
CA LEU A 57 8.06 0.01 -14.42
C LEU A 57 6.76 0.09 -13.60
N PHE A 58 6.75 -0.52 -12.42
CA PHE A 58 5.63 -0.46 -11.49
C PHE A 58 5.75 0.74 -10.55
N ILE A 59 4.74 1.59 -10.52
CA ILE A 59 4.70 2.78 -9.68
C ILE A 59 3.55 2.67 -8.68
N THR A 60 3.89 2.72 -7.38
CA THR A 60 2.88 2.71 -6.32
C THR A 60 2.38 4.12 -6.03
N LEU A 61 1.10 4.37 -6.29
CA LEU A 61 0.43 5.65 -6.12
C LEU A 61 -0.32 5.69 -4.79
N GLN A 62 0.37 6.09 -3.71
CA GLN A 62 -0.20 6.05 -2.35
C GLN A 62 -1.07 7.27 -2.04
N TYR A 63 -0.76 8.42 -2.62
CA TYR A 63 -1.51 9.67 -2.48
C TYR A 63 -1.16 10.63 -3.62
N GLU A 64 -2.03 11.58 -3.90
CA GLU A 64 -2.00 12.41 -5.11
C GLU A 64 -0.77 13.35 -5.16
N MET A 65 -0.22 13.73 -4.02
CA MET A 65 0.98 14.60 -3.97
C MET A 65 2.25 13.92 -4.53
N CYS A 66 2.23 12.60 -4.76
CA CYS A 66 3.35 11.92 -5.40
C CYS A 66 3.33 11.99 -6.94
N TYR A 67 2.32 12.57 -7.57
CA TYR A 67 2.19 12.60 -9.03
C TYR A 67 3.34 13.33 -9.73
N THR A 68 3.83 14.41 -9.15
CA THR A 68 5.02 15.11 -9.70
C THR A 68 6.29 14.27 -9.61
N ASN A 69 6.40 13.40 -8.60
CA ASN A 69 7.54 12.49 -8.46
C ASN A 69 7.49 11.36 -9.51
N VAL A 70 6.29 10.99 -9.98
CA VAL A 70 6.14 10.07 -11.11
C VAL A 70 6.76 10.66 -12.37
N LEU A 71 6.43 11.92 -12.67
CA LEU A 71 6.99 12.63 -13.83
C LEU A 71 8.51 12.79 -13.73
N GLN A 72 9.01 13.12 -12.53
CA GLN A 72 10.45 13.17 -12.25
C GLN A 72 11.12 11.81 -12.51
N ALA A 73 10.51 10.72 -12.06
CA ALA A 73 11.07 9.38 -12.25
C ALA A 73 11.13 8.98 -13.74
N LEU A 74 10.07 9.24 -14.51
CA LEU A 74 10.02 8.97 -15.94
C LEU A 74 11.07 9.82 -16.71
N ASP A 75 11.18 11.10 -16.38
CA ASP A 75 12.13 12.01 -16.99
C ASP A 75 13.59 11.60 -16.71
N LEU A 76 13.92 11.30 -15.44
CA LEU A 76 15.25 10.80 -15.07
C LEU A 76 15.58 9.43 -15.67
N ALA A 77 14.58 8.58 -15.88
CA ALA A 77 14.76 7.30 -16.55
C ALA A 77 14.94 7.44 -18.06
N GLY A 78 14.66 8.61 -18.65
CA GLY A 78 14.66 8.81 -20.10
C GLY A 78 13.52 8.06 -20.80
N ILE A 79 12.41 7.80 -20.08
CA ILE A 79 11.18 7.19 -20.61
C ILE A 79 10.25 8.32 -21.06
N PRO A 80 9.67 8.27 -22.27
CA PRO A 80 8.72 9.28 -22.72
C PRO A 80 7.60 9.49 -21.70
N LEU A 81 7.31 10.76 -21.35
CA LEU A 81 6.33 11.09 -20.32
C LEU A 81 4.95 10.56 -20.71
N HIS A 82 4.47 10.91 -21.89
CA HIS A 82 3.18 10.45 -22.36
C HIS A 82 3.22 9.00 -22.86
N ALA A 83 2.28 8.18 -22.41
CA ALA A 83 2.18 6.78 -22.80
C ALA A 83 2.07 6.57 -24.32
N VAL A 84 1.41 7.50 -25.03
CA VAL A 84 1.24 7.45 -26.49
C VAL A 84 2.53 7.70 -27.29
N GLU A 85 3.57 8.21 -26.65
CA GLU A 85 4.88 8.47 -27.27
C GLU A 85 5.82 7.27 -27.12
N ARG A 86 5.46 6.26 -26.30
CA ARG A 86 6.29 5.08 -26.03
C ARG A 86 6.23 4.07 -27.14
N THR A 87 7.35 3.44 -27.39
CA THR A 87 7.55 2.39 -28.39
C THR A 87 7.65 1.00 -27.77
N ASP A 88 7.86 -0.02 -28.59
CA ASP A 88 8.10 -1.40 -28.13
C ASP A 88 9.42 -1.57 -27.35
N GLU A 89 10.32 -0.59 -27.42
CA GLU A 89 11.60 -0.57 -26.70
C GLU A 89 11.50 0.06 -25.31
N ASP A 90 10.39 0.75 -25.01
CA ASP A 90 10.20 1.38 -23.69
C ASP A 90 9.49 0.45 -22.74
N PRO A 91 9.75 0.50 -21.41
CA PRO A 91 9.06 -0.33 -20.43
C PRO A 91 7.56 -0.03 -20.40
N ILE A 92 6.75 -1.02 -20.05
CA ILE A 92 5.34 -0.83 -19.73
C ILE A 92 5.23 -0.15 -18.37
N VAL A 93 4.69 1.05 -18.31
CA VAL A 93 4.52 1.81 -17.07
C VAL A 93 3.17 1.50 -16.44
N ILE A 94 3.19 0.92 -15.25
CA ILE A 94 2.01 0.40 -14.53
C ILE A 94 1.80 1.18 -13.24
N GLY A 95 0.59 1.73 -13.07
CA GLY A 95 0.16 2.36 -11.82
C GLY A 95 -0.59 1.40 -10.92
N GLY A 96 -0.23 1.33 -9.63
CA GLY A 96 -0.94 0.59 -8.60
C GLY A 96 -1.16 1.40 -7.31
N GLY A 97 -1.95 0.90 -6.39
CA GLY A 97 -2.20 1.55 -5.10
C GLY A 97 -3.52 2.34 -5.02
N PRO A 98 -3.80 3.00 -3.88
CA PRO A 98 -5.11 3.59 -3.61
C PRO A 98 -5.52 4.72 -4.57
N CYS A 99 -4.58 5.47 -5.17
CA CYS A 99 -4.93 6.53 -6.11
C CYS A 99 -5.46 6.00 -7.45
N THR A 100 -5.28 4.72 -7.76
CA THR A 100 -5.80 4.12 -9.00
C THR A 100 -7.34 4.01 -9.04
N TYR A 101 -7.99 4.31 -7.91
CA TYR A 101 -9.46 4.44 -7.88
C TYR A 101 -9.97 5.75 -8.51
N ASN A 102 -9.06 6.70 -8.76
CA ASN A 102 -9.28 7.88 -9.59
C ASN A 102 -8.01 8.15 -10.41
N PRO A 103 -7.73 7.37 -11.47
CA PRO A 103 -6.48 7.44 -12.22
C PRO A 103 -6.43 8.60 -13.22
N GLU A 104 -7.58 9.17 -13.60
CA GLU A 104 -7.71 10.14 -14.70
C GLU A 104 -6.77 11.36 -14.62
N PRO A 105 -6.50 11.95 -13.42
CA PRO A 105 -5.57 13.08 -13.35
C PRO A 105 -4.13 12.79 -13.82
N ILE A 106 -3.74 11.51 -13.83
CA ILE A 106 -2.39 11.07 -14.23
C ILE A 106 -2.42 10.03 -15.36
N ALA A 107 -3.59 9.71 -15.89
CA ALA A 107 -3.81 8.70 -16.90
C ALA A 107 -2.91 8.84 -18.16
N PRO A 108 -2.63 10.05 -18.70
CA PRO A 108 -1.81 10.19 -19.90
C PRO A 108 -0.37 9.68 -19.76
N PHE A 109 0.13 9.51 -18.53
CA PHE A 109 1.50 9.12 -18.22
C PHE A 109 1.68 7.63 -17.94
N PHE A 110 0.59 6.84 -17.93
CA PHE A 110 0.61 5.42 -17.68
C PHE A 110 0.09 4.62 -18.86
N ASP A 111 0.68 3.46 -19.09
CA ASP A 111 0.18 2.51 -20.08
C ASP A 111 -1.05 1.78 -19.57
N LEU A 112 -1.00 1.39 -18.30
CA LEU A 112 -2.13 0.76 -17.64
C LEU A 112 -2.10 1.00 -16.11
N PHE A 113 -3.27 0.88 -15.49
CA PHE A 113 -3.43 0.84 -14.05
C PHE A 113 -3.99 -0.51 -13.62
N TYR A 114 -3.54 -0.97 -12.46
CA TYR A 114 -4.15 -2.08 -11.77
C TYR A 114 -5.00 -1.58 -10.60
N ILE A 115 -6.28 -1.92 -10.59
CA ILE A 115 -7.25 -1.49 -9.59
C ILE A 115 -7.59 -2.67 -8.68
N GLY A 116 -7.00 -2.68 -7.49
CA GLY A 116 -7.20 -3.74 -6.52
C GLY A 116 -5.96 -4.11 -5.72
N GLU A 117 -5.98 -5.32 -5.17
CA GLU A 117 -4.90 -5.88 -4.36
C GLU A 117 -4.01 -6.74 -5.25
N GLY A 118 -2.69 -6.44 -5.23
CA GLY A 118 -1.72 -6.92 -6.21
C GLY A 118 -1.54 -8.44 -6.26
N GLU A 119 -1.86 -9.13 -5.19
CA GLU A 119 -1.67 -10.57 -5.08
C GLU A 119 -2.58 -11.41 -5.99
N VAL A 120 -3.60 -10.78 -6.61
CA VAL A 120 -4.64 -11.54 -7.34
C VAL A 120 -4.31 -11.73 -8.82
N VAL A 121 -3.66 -10.76 -9.49
CA VAL A 121 -3.72 -10.65 -10.96
C VAL A 121 -2.36 -10.63 -11.64
N TYR A 122 -1.29 -10.28 -10.93
CA TYR A 122 0.00 -10.05 -11.59
C TYR A 122 0.58 -11.28 -12.29
N ASP A 123 0.37 -12.50 -11.78
CA ASP A 123 0.81 -13.70 -12.48
C ASP A 123 0.18 -13.82 -13.87
N GLN A 124 -1.15 -13.58 -13.96
CA GLN A 124 -1.83 -13.58 -15.25
C GLN A 124 -1.32 -12.48 -16.20
N LEU A 125 -1.00 -11.31 -15.67
CA LEU A 125 -0.45 -10.20 -16.45
C LEU A 125 0.92 -10.55 -17.03
N PHE A 126 1.80 -11.14 -16.21
CA PHE A 126 3.13 -11.56 -16.62
C PHE A 126 3.10 -12.68 -17.67
N ASP A 127 2.26 -13.68 -17.44
CA ASP A 127 2.08 -14.79 -18.40
C ASP A 127 1.58 -14.26 -19.75
N THR A 128 0.63 -13.30 -19.71
CA THR A 128 0.12 -12.63 -20.94
C THR A 128 1.22 -11.87 -21.66
N TYR A 129 2.11 -11.19 -20.94
CA TYR A 129 3.24 -10.46 -21.53
C TYR A 129 4.26 -11.41 -22.15
N LEU A 130 4.67 -12.44 -21.43
CA LEU A 130 5.64 -13.42 -21.92
C LEU A 130 5.13 -14.16 -23.16
N GLU A 131 3.85 -14.53 -23.17
CA GLU A 131 3.21 -15.14 -24.33
C GLU A 131 3.19 -14.17 -25.53
N ASN A 132 2.85 -12.89 -25.29
CA ASN A 132 2.87 -11.86 -26.33
C ASN A 132 4.26 -11.69 -26.92
N LYS A 133 5.28 -11.59 -26.09
CA LYS A 133 6.70 -11.44 -26.50
C LYS A 133 7.18 -12.67 -27.29
N LYS A 134 6.84 -13.89 -26.81
CA LYS A 134 7.18 -15.14 -27.49
C LYS A 134 6.59 -15.23 -28.90
N ASN A 135 5.40 -14.68 -29.11
CA ASN A 135 4.70 -14.67 -30.39
C ASN A 135 5.08 -13.46 -31.29
N GLY A 136 6.05 -12.63 -30.89
CA GLY A 136 6.46 -11.45 -31.63
C GLY A 136 5.41 -10.35 -31.65
N GLY A 137 4.51 -10.30 -30.67
CA GLY A 137 3.48 -9.28 -30.52
C GLY A 137 4.07 -7.94 -30.08
N THR A 138 3.42 -6.86 -30.50
CA THR A 138 3.79 -5.47 -30.16
C THR A 138 3.30 -5.09 -28.76
N ARG A 139 3.74 -3.91 -28.28
CA ARG A 139 3.22 -3.24 -27.09
C ARG A 139 1.68 -3.11 -27.14
N LEU A 140 1.14 -2.69 -28.28
CA LEU A 140 -0.31 -2.53 -28.46
C LEU A 140 -1.06 -3.86 -28.37
N ASP A 141 -0.48 -4.95 -28.93
CA ASP A 141 -1.07 -6.29 -28.83
C ASP A 141 -1.12 -6.78 -27.37
N PHE A 142 -0.05 -6.51 -26.61
CA PHE A 142 -0.05 -6.79 -25.18
C PHE A 142 -1.13 -5.99 -24.44
N LEU A 143 -1.23 -4.68 -24.65
CA LEU A 143 -2.20 -3.83 -23.96
C LEU A 143 -3.66 -4.23 -24.27
N LYS A 144 -3.96 -4.67 -25.51
CA LYS A 144 -5.27 -5.21 -25.89
C LYS A 144 -5.60 -6.52 -25.18
N LYS A 145 -4.63 -7.37 -24.91
CA LYS A 145 -4.82 -8.58 -24.12
C LYS A 145 -4.94 -8.24 -22.62
N ALA A 146 -4.08 -7.36 -22.13
CA ALA A 146 -4.04 -6.95 -20.73
C ALA A 146 -5.35 -6.27 -20.28
N CYS A 147 -5.99 -5.44 -21.13
CA CYS A 147 -7.25 -4.77 -20.75
C CYS A 147 -8.41 -5.72 -20.49
N GLN A 148 -8.32 -6.99 -20.93
CA GLN A 148 -9.32 -8.03 -20.66
C GLN A 148 -9.12 -8.71 -19.29
N ILE A 149 -7.95 -8.49 -18.65
CA ILE A 149 -7.66 -9.03 -17.32
C ILE A 149 -8.44 -8.22 -16.28
N PRO A 150 -9.20 -8.87 -15.36
CA PRO A 150 -9.95 -8.16 -14.35
C PRO A 150 -9.11 -7.20 -13.51
N GLY A 151 -9.55 -5.95 -13.34
CA GLY A 151 -8.83 -4.94 -12.59
C GLY A 151 -7.82 -4.12 -13.38
N ILE A 152 -7.53 -4.49 -14.62
CA ILE A 152 -6.65 -3.72 -15.50
C ILE A 152 -7.45 -2.63 -16.23
N TYR A 153 -6.97 -1.40 -16.14
CA TYR A 153 -7.47 -0.24 -16.85
C TYR A 153 -6.38 0.31 -17.77
N VAL A 154 -6.64 0.36 -19.08
CA VAL A 154 -5.73 0.91 -20.10
C VAL A 154 -6.31 2.21 -20.62
N PRO A 155 -5.86 3.39 -20.16
CA PRO A 155 -6.52 4.67 -20.42
C PRO A 155 -6.72 5.00 -21.89
N GLN A 156 -5.75 4.69 -22.74
CA GLN A 156 -5.81 4.96 -24.19
C GLN A 156 -6.95 4.24 -24.93
N PHE A 157 -7.62 3.28 -24.29
CA PHE A 157 -8.75 2.55 -24.85
C PHE A 157 -10.11 3.09 -24.42
N TYR A 158 -10.14 4.29 -23.84
CA TYR A 158 -11.38 4.95 -23.41
C TYR A 158 -11.43 6.38 -23.93
N GLU A 159 -12.64 6.81 -24.26
CA GLU A 159 -12.95 8.18 -24.69
C GLU A 159 -13.89 8.83 -23.68
N VAL A 160 -13.57 10.07 -23.34
CA VAL A 160 -14.43 10.91 -22.48
C VAL A 160 -15.08 11.98 -23.35
N THR A 161 -16.40 12.04 -23.34
CA THR A 161 -17.15 13.13 -23.97
C THR A 161 -17.76 14.04 -22.90
N TYR A 162 -17.92 15.31 -23.25
CA TYR A 162 -18.39 16.33 -22.31
C TYR A 162 -19.66 17.01 -22.85
N HIS A 163 -20.52 17.45 -21.93
CA HIS A 163 -21.62 18.37 -22.21
C HIS A 163 -21.07 19.78 -22.45
N GLU A 164 -21.93 20.68 -22.95
CA GLU A 164 -21.56 22.10 -23.19
C GLU A 164 -21.15 22.84 -21.90
N ASP A 165 -21.64 22.39 -20.75
CA ASP A 165 -21.30 22.94 -19.44
C ASP A 165 -19.98 22.39 -18.84
N GLY A 166 -19.27 21.51 -19.56
CA GLY A 166 -18.02 20.88 -19.15
C GLY A 166 -18.18 19.67 -18.22
N THR A 167 -19.40 19.23 -17.93
CA THR A 167 -19.61 17.98 -17.20
C THR A 167 -19.41 16.77 -18.11
N VAL A 168 -18.99 15.62 -17.55
CA VAL A 168 -18.80 14.38 -18.30
C VAL A 168 -20.14 13.88 -18.83
N ALA A 169 -20.26 13.76 -20.14
CA ALA A 169 -21.43 13.20 -20.81
C ALA A 169 -21.37 11.68 -20.91
N ALA A 170 -20.21 11.14 -21.33
CA ALA A 170 -19.96 9.70 -21.39
C ALA A 170 -18.47 9.39 -21.19
N PHE A 171 -18.23 8.19 -20.69
CA PHE A 171 -16.92 7.57 -20.58
C PHE A 171 -17.05 6.15 -21.13
N THR A 172 -16.54 5.91 -22.32
CA THR A 172 -16.80 4.70 -23.09
C THR A 172 -15.55 4.06 -23.64
N PRO A 173 -15.47 2.70 -23.71
CA PRO A 173 -14.39 2.05 -24.41
C PRO A 173 -14.39 2.39 -25.90
N SER A 174 -13.20 2.65 -26.45
CA SER A 174 -12.96 2.96 -27.88
C SER A 174 -12.65 1.72 -28.70
N ILE A 175 -12.41 0.56 -28.05
CA ILE A 175 -12.13 -0.72 -28.71
C ILE A 175 -13.02 -1.83 -28.13
N PRO A 176 -13.35 -2.87 -28.89
CA PRO A 176 -14.23 -3.95 -28.45
C PRO A 176 -13.66 -4.79 -27.27
N GLU A 177 -12.35 -4.88 -27.16
CA GLU A 177 -11.66 -5.66 -26.13
C GLU A 177 -11.72 -5.00 -24.75
N ALA A 178 -11.87 -3.69 -24.69
CA ALA A 178 -11.89 -2.95 -23.43
C ALA A 178 -13.26 -3.08 -22.73
N PRO A 179 -13.30 -3.42 -21.44
CA PRO A 179 -14.55 -3.59 -20.71
C PRO A 179 -15.20 -2.24 -20.39
N GLU A 180 -16.55 -2.18 -20.40
CA GLU A 180 -17.27 -0.97 -19.98
C GLU A 180 -17.01 -0.56 -18.53
N LYS A 181 -16.66 -1.51 -17.66
CA LYS A 181 -16.42 -1.30 -16.22
C LYS A 181 -15.24 -2.10 -15.75
N ILE A 182 -14.34 -1.44 -15.06
CA ILE A 182 -13.23 -2.11 -14.40
C ILE A 182 -13.67 -2.58 -13.01
N LYS A 183 -13.59 -3.88 -12.77
CA LYS A 183 -13.95 -4.47 -11.48
C LYS A 183 -12.69 -4.61 -10.62
N LYS A 184 -12.67 -3.92 -9.48
CA LYS A 184 -11.57 -4.02 -8.53
C LYS A 184 -11.37 -5.47 -8.07
N GLN A 185 -10.10 -5.88 -7.92
CA GLN A 185 -9.73 -7.20 -7.47
C GLN A 185 -9.38 -7.20 -5.99
N LEU A 186 -9.73 -8.26 -5.28
CA LEU A 186 -9.59 -8.38 -3.84
C LEU A 186 -9.11 -9.77 -3.46
N VAL A 187 -8.19 -9.84 -2.51
CA VAL A 187 -7.86 -11.05 -1.76
C VAL A 187 -8.98 -11.29 -0.76
N MET A 188 -9.77 -12.32 -0.95
CA MET A 188 -10.89 -12.63 -0.04
C MET A 188 -10.44 -13.40 1.20
N ASP A 189 -9.49 -14.30 1.04
CA ASP A 189 -8.86 -15.04 2.13
C ASP A 189 -7.47 -14.44 2.44
N MET A 190 -7.38 -13.69 3.52
CA MET A 190 -6.15 -13.06 3.97
C MET A 190 -5.14 -14.07 4.52
N THR A 191 -5.58 -15.26 4.94
CA THR A 191 -4.72 -16.29 5.51
C THR A 191 -3.84 -16.91 4.45
N GLU A 192 -4.40 -17.15 3.26
CA GLU A 192 -3.70 -17.71 2.10
C GLU A 192 -2.94 -16.65 1.28
N ALA A 193 -3.16 -15.36 1.56
CA ALA A 193 -2.49 -14.28 0.84
C ALA A 193 -0.97 -14.33 1.02
N THR A 194 -0.24 -14.17 -0.08
CA THR A 194 1.23 -14.08 -0.08
C THR A 194 1.72 -13.04 0.92
N TYR A 195 2.73 -13.44 1.70
CA TYR A 195 3.36 -12.56 2.68
C TYR A 195 4.88 -12.82 2.76
N PRO A 196 5.73 -11.78 2.92
CA PRO A 196 7.17 -11.96 2.99
C PRO A 196 7.57 -12.52 4.37
N GLU A 197 8.03 -13.77 4.41
CA GLU A 197 8.57 -14.39 5.64
C GLU A 197 10.02 -13.99 5.92
N LYS A 198 10.73 -13.55 4.86
CA LYS A 198 12.12 -13.08 4.90
C LYS A 198 12.23 -11.70 4.26
N PRO A 199 11.64 -10.67 4.89
CA PRO A 199 11.71 -9.32 4.34
C PRO A 199 13.16 -8.85 4.25
N VAL A 200 13.45 -8.06 3.22
CA VAL A 200 14.79 -7.50 3.02
C VAL A 200 15.11 -6.50 4.12
N VAL A 201 16.22 -6.73 4.81
CA VAL A 201 16.73 -5.83 5.84
C VAL A 201 17.80 -4.92 5.21
N PRO A 202 17.60 -3.59 5.19
CA PRO A 202 18.57 -2.66 4.62
C PRO A 202 19.80 -2.51 5.51
N PHE A 203 20.96 -2.19 4.93
CA PHE A 203 22.18 -1.85 5.67
C PHE A 203 22.07 -0.53 6.43
N ILE A 204 21.24 0.40 5.94
CA ILE A 204 20.99 1.67 6.60
C ILE A 204 19.69 1.57 7.41
N LYS A 205 19.60 2.33 8.50
CA LYS A 205 18.39 2.40 9.30
C LYS A 205 17.24 3.02 8.47
N ALA A 206 16.19 2.24 8.25
CA ALA A 206 14.97 2.71 7.59
C ALA A 206 14.08 3.49 8.58
N THR A 207 13.13 4.30 8.06
CA THR A 207 12.21 5.07 8.90
C THR A 207 11.36 4.18 9.81
N GLN A 208 10.96 3.00 9.31
CA GLN A 208 10.27 1.98 10.09
C GLN A 208 11.11 0.69 10.04
N ASP A 209 12.04 0.58 10.97
CA ASP A 209 13.00 -0.51 11.09
C ASP A 209 12.45 -1.60 12.02
N ARG A 210 11.44 -2.33 11.55
CA ARG A 210 10.65 -3.30 12.33
C ARG A 210 9.94 -4.31 11.45
N VAL A 211 9.53 -5.42 12.06
CA VAL A 211 8.57 -6.35 11.45
C VAL A 211 7.19 -5.69 11.39
N VAL A 212 6.52 -5.81 10.26
CA VAL A 212 5.13 -5.37 10.11
C VAL A 212 4.26 -6.59 9.87
N LEU A 213 3.23 -6.79 10.69
CA LEU A 213 2.19 -7.80 10.47
C LEU A 213 0.89 -7.12 10.09
N GLU A 214 0.41 -7.39 8.89
CA GLU A 214 -0.91 -6.95 8.45
C GLU A 214 -1.97 -7.90 9.00
N ILE A 215 -2.64 -7.47 10.08
CA ILE A 215 -3.61 -8.31 10.81
C ILE A 215 -4.98 -8.32 10.14
N GLN A 216 -5.33 -7.23 9.47
CA GLN A 216 -6.59 -7.11 8.70
C GLN A 216 -6.49 -6.04 7.62
N ARG A 217 -7.29 -6.19 6.57
CA ARG A 217 -7.57 -5.16 5.54
C ARG A 217 -9.00 -4.67 5.64
N GLY A 218 -9.18 -3.39 5.30
CA GLY A 218 -10.47 -2.72 5.41
C GLY A 218 -10.75 -2.19 6.80
N CYS A 219 -11.94 -1.58 6.96
CA CYS A 219 -12.42 -1.05 8.22
C CYS A 219 -13.94 -1.13 8.27
N ILE A 220 -14.49 -1.60 9.41
CA ILE A 220 -15.94 -1.71 9.63
C ILE A 220 -16.60 -0.36 9.86
N ARG A 221 -15.81 0.68 10.12
CA ARG A 221 -16.32 2.02 10.43
C ARG A 221 -16.76 2.76 9.17
N GLY A 222 -17.67 3.65 9.31
CA GLY A 222 -18.26 4.40 8.19
C GLY A 222 -17.97 5.90 8.26
N CYS A 223 -16.77 6.30 8.70
CA CYS A 223 -16.38 7.72 8.77
C CYS A 223 -16.48 8.36 7.38
N ARG A 224 -17.26 9.44 7.24
CA ARG A 224 -17.60 10.03 5.93
C ARG A 224 -16.42 10.70 5.22
N PHE A 225 -15.39 11.07 5.95
CA PHE A 225 -14.18 11.68 5.39
C PHE A 225 -13.11 10.64 4.98
N CYS A 226 -13.28 9.36 5.33
CA CYS A 226 -12.23 8.37 5.20
C CYS A 226 -12.29 7.64 3.85
N GLN A 227 -11.40 8.01 2.92
CA GLN A 227 -11.24 7.31 1.64
C GLN A 227 -10.80 5.86 1.84
N ALA A 228 -9.84 5.60 2.73
CA ALA A 228 -9.34 4.26 3.01
C ALA A 228 -10.44 3.30 3.49
N GLY A 229 -11.40 3.80 4.29
CA GLY A 229 -12.57 3.03 4.72
C GLY A 229 -13.49 2.59 3.58
N MET A 230 -13.39 3.21 2.40
CA MET A 230 -14.13 2.84 1.18
C MET A 230 -13.28 1.98 0.24
N VAL A 231 -12.04 2.38 0.01
CA VAL A 231 -11.10 1.73 -0.92
C VAL A 231 -10.83 0.28 -0.50
N TYR A 232 -10.62 0.01 0.79
CA TYR A 232 -10.20 -1.30 1.28
C TYR A 232 -11.34 -2.21 1.77
N ARG A 233 -12.60 -1.89 1.48
CA ARG A 233 -13.74 -2.77 1.78
C ARG A 233 -13.77 -4.00 0.87
N PRO A 234 -14.28 -5.15 1.39
CA PRO A 234 -14.77 -5.43 2.74
C PRO A 234 -13.65 -5.58 3.76
N THR A 235 -14.00 -5.60 5.06
CA THR A 235 -13.05 -5.95 6.13
C THR A 235 -12.77 -7.45 6.09
N ARG A 236 -11.50 -7.81 6.14
CA ARG A 236 -11.01 -9.20 6.13
C ARG A 236 -9.86 -9.32 7.12
N GLU A 237 -9.96 -10.29 8.00
CA GLU A 237 -8.95 -10.58 9.01
C GLU A 237 -8.04 -11.72 8.55
N ARG A 238 -6.79 -11.70 8.95
CA ARG A 238 -5.87 -12.83 8.84
C ARG A 238 -6.02 -13.71 10.06
N ASP A 239 -5.98 -15.01 9.87
CA ASP A 239 -6.03 -16.00 10.95
C ASP A 239 -4.92 -15.77 11.99
N VAL A 240 -5.25 -15.92 13.26
CA VAL A 240 -4.34 -15.64 14.37
C VAL A 240 -3.17 -16.61 14.43
N GLU A 241 -3.38 -17.88 14.08
CA GLU A 241 -2.30 -18.88 14.07
C GLU A 241 -1.31 -18.58 12.94
N LYS A 242 -1.82 -18.16 11.76
CA LYS A 242 -0.96 -17.69 10.67
C LYS A 242 -0.15 -16.45 11.06
N LEU A 243 -0.74 -15.52 11.79
CA LEU A 243 -0.01 -14.35 12.30
C LEU A 243 1.08 -14.71 13.31
N LYS A 244 0.84 -15.68 14.19
CA LYS A 244 1.84 -16.20 15.13
C LYS A 244 3.02 -16.84 14.40
N GLU A 245 2.74 -17.66 13.38
CA GLU A 245 3.75 -18.26 12.50
C GLU A 245 4.59 -17.19 11.79
N LEU A 246 3.95 -16.24 11.10
CA LEU A 246 4.60 -15.16 10.39
C LEU A 246 5.47 -14.30 11.33
N ALA A 247 4.96 -13.93 12.51
CA ALA A 247 5.71 -13.18 13.50
C ALA A 247 7.01 -13.90 13.88
N THR A 248 6.90 -15.18 14.19
CA THR A 248 8.05 -16.01 14.60
C THR A 248 9.10 -16.10 13.49
N HIS A 249 8.67 -16.37 12.25
CA HIS A 249 9.57 -16.46 11.10
C HIS A 249 10.24 -15.12 10.78
N MET A 250 9.47 -14.03 10.74
CA MET A 250 9.99 -12.71 10.40
C MET A 250 10.96 -12.19 11.45
N LEU A 251 10.64 -12.29 12.75
CA LEU A 251 11.55 -11.89 13.83
C LEU A 251 12.85 -12.70 13.81
N ARG A 252 12.77 -14.00 13.57
CA ARG A 252 13.93 -14.88 13.47
C ARG A 252 14.81 -14.54 12.24
N ASN A 253 14.19 -14.26 11.10
CA ASN A 253 14.90 -14.02 9.83
C ASN A 253 15.49 -12.62 9.74
N THR A 254 14.92 -11.62 10.42
CA THR A 254 15.37 -10.22 10.36
C THR A 254 16.21 -9.78 11.55
N GLY A 255 16.03 -10.40 12.72
CA GLY A 255 16.66 -9.96 13.96
C GLY A 255 16.08 -8.67 14.55
N HIS A 256 14.97 -8.14 14.03
CA HIS A 256 14.29 -6.98 14.60
C HIS A 256 13.78 -7.28 16.02
N ASP A 257 13.74 -6.24 16.86
CA ASP A 257 13.22 -6.24 18.22
C ASP A 257 11.88 -5.47 18.35
N GLU A 258 11.30 -5.06 17.22
CA GLU A 258 10.01 -4.39 17.17
C GLU A 258 9.08 -5.04 16.12
N ILE A 259 7.81 -5.19 16.49
CA ILE A 259 6.74 -5.67 15.62
C ILE A 259 5.55 -4.69 15.62
N SER A 260 5.07 -4.35 14.44
CA SER A 260 3.91 -3.47 14.26
C SER A 260 2.72 -4.25 13.73
N LEU A 261 1.57 -4.18 14.42
CA LEU A 261 0.32 -4.80 14.00
C LEU A 261 -0.45 -3.82 13.11
N SER A 262 -0.24 -3.95 11.79
CA SER A 262 -0.77 -3.02 10.80
C SER A 262 -2.22 -3.31 10.44
N SER A 263 -3.06 -2.27 10.50
CA SER A 263 -4.44 -2.27 10.00
C SER A 263 -4.97 -0.83 9.95
N LEU A 264 -6.18 -0.65 9.41
CA LEU A 264 -6.91 0.63 9.50
C LEU A 264 -7.59 0.84 10.86
N SER A 265 -7.73 -0.20 11.68
CA SER A 265 -8.29 -0.14 13.02
C SER A 265 -7.88 -1.39 13.82
N SER A 266 -6.69 -1.34 14.43
CA SER A 266 -6.12 -2.51 15.12
C SER A 266 -6.97 -2.96 16.31
N SER A 267 -7.66 -2.03 16.97
CA SER A 267 -8.58 -2.33 18.06
C SER A 267 -9.82 -3.14 17.66
N ASP A 268 -10.16 -3.17 16.36
CA ASP A 268 -11.32 -3.90 15.85
C ASP A 268 -10.96 -5.34 15.38
N TYR A 269 -9.68 -5.75 15.46
CA TYR A 269 -9.28 -7.11 15.15
C TYR A 269 -9.74 -8.10 16.22
N SER A 270 -10.46 -9.16 15.81
CA SER A 270 -11.18 -10.07 16.70
C SER A 270 -10.29 -10.79 17.71
N HIS A 271 -9.05 -11.12 17.34
CA HIS A 271 -8.09 -11.88 18.12
C HIS A 271 -6.93 -11.04 18.67
N LEU A 272 -7.09 -9.71 18.80
CA LEU A 272 -6.01 -8.84 19.25
C LEU A 272 -5.41 -9.23 20.60
N PRO A 273 -6.21 -9.53 21.67
CA PRO A 273 -5.65 -9.92 22.96
C PRO A 273 -4.85 -11.22 22.91
N GLU A 274 -5.30 -12.19 22.13
CA GLU A 274 -4.64 -13.48 21.96
C GLU A 274 -3.29 -13.31 21.27
N LEU A 275 -3.26 -12.56 20.15
CA LEU A 275 -2.04 -12.30 19.41
C LEU A 275 -1.01 -11.53 20.24
N VAL A 276 -1.44 -10.50 20.98
CA VAL A 276 -0.56 -9.70 21.84
C VAL A 276 0.04 -10.56 22.95
N ASN A 277 -0.77 -11.39 23.65
CA ASN A 277 -0.26 -12.30 24.65
C ASN A 277 0.79 -13.26 24.09
N TYR A 278 0.51 -13.87 22.94
CA TYR A 278 1.47 -14.76 22.27
C TYR A 278 2.80 -14.05 21.96
N LEU A 279 2.76 -12.83 21.43
CA LEU A 279 3.97 -12.08 21.07
C LEU A 279 4.80 -11.73 22.32
N ILE A 280 4.16 -11.42 23.44
CA ILE A 280 4.82 -11.16 24.72
C ILE A 280 5.48 -12.44 25.27
N ASP A 281 4.74 -13.55 25.28
CA ASP A 281 5.17 -14.80 25.89
C ASP A 281 6.25 -15.52 25.04
N SER A 282 6.21 -15.38 23.72
CA SER A 282 7.13 -16.06 22.78
C SER A 282 8.53 -15.47 22.69
N CYS A 283 8.74 -14.25 23.17
CA CYS A 283 10.01 -13.53 23.08
C CYS A 283 10.50 -12.96 24.43
N PRO A 284 10.50 -13.74 25.54
CA PRO A 284 10.78 -13.21 26.89
C PRO A 284 12.22 -12.70 27.04
N GLU A 285 13.18 -13.29 26.34
CA GLU A 285 14.62 -12.94 26.48
C GLU A 285 15.02 -11.68 25.69
N LYS A 286 14.31 -11.33 24.60
CA LYS A 286 14.62 -10.20 23.72
C LYS A 286 13.76 -8.97 23.91
N GLY A 287 12.61 -9.09 24.64
CA GLY A 287 11.71 -7.97 24.90
C GLY A 287 11.22 -7.32 23.60
N VAL A 288 10.53 -8.08 22.74
CA VAL A 288 9.99 -7.55 21.47
C VAL A 288 9.00 -6.43 21.75
N ASN A 289 9.25 -5.25 21.22
CA ASN A 289 8.37 -4.10 21.34
C ASN A 289 7.19 -4.24 20.36
N ILE A 290 5.97 -4.11 20.86
CA ILE A 290 4.73 -4.20 20.06
C ILE A 290 4.19 -2.80 19.81
N SER A 291 4.01 -2.45 18.54
CA SER A 291 3.43 -1.19 18.10
C SER A 291 2.02 -1.41 17.55
N LEU A 292 1.06 -0.62 18.03
CA LEU A 292 -0.34 -0.62 17.62
C LEU A 292 -0.69 0.74 17.00
N PRO A 293 -0.46 0.95 15.69
CA PRO A 293 -0.51 2.30 15.10
C PRO A 293 -1.92 2.89 14.94
N SER A 294 -2.96 2.07 14.89
CA SER A 294 -4.32 2.52 14.53
C SER A 294 -5.33 2.18 15.62
N LEU A 295 -5.12 2.76 16.80
CA LEU A 295 -6.02 2.55 17.93
C LEU A 295 -7.23 3.49 17.88
N ARG A 296 -8.38 2.96 18.27
CA ARG A 296 -9.59 3.74 18.53
C ARG A 296 -9.84 3.86 20.03
N ILE A 297 -10.24 5.05 20.45
CA ILE A 297 -10.48 5.33 21.86
C ILE A 297 -11.66 4.55 22.45
N ASP A 298 -12.68 4.22 21.62
CA ASP A 298 -13.86 3.45 22.00
C ASP A 298 -13.62 1.92 22.10
N ALA A 299 -12.50 1.45 21.56
CA ALA A 299 -12.08 0.06 21.62
C ALA A 299 -10.74 -0.11 22.36
N PHE A 300 -10.37 0.89 23.17
CA PHE A 300 -9.15 0.89 23.96
C PHE A 300 -9.29 -0.03 25.17
N SER A 301 -8.38 -1.00 25.28
CA SER A 301 -8.27 -1.90 26.42
C SER A 301 -7.00 -1.62 27.22
N LEU A 302 -7.16 -1.19 28.47
CA LEU A 302 -6.03 -1.00 29.38
C LEU A 302 -5.26 -2.31 29.64
N ASP A 303 -5.95 -3.45 29.72
CA ASP A 303 -5.32 -4.74 29.98
C ASP A 303 -4.35 -5.15 28.87
N VAL A 304 -4.72 -4.91 27.61
CA VAL A 304 -3.84 -5.16 26.45
C VAL A 304 -2.69 -4.17 26.47
N MET A 305 -2.97 -2.91 26.73
CA MET A 305 -1.96 -1.86 26.65
C MET A 305 -0.97 -1.88 27.83
N SER A 306 -1.38 -2.23 29.02
CA SER A 306 -0.47 -2.39 30.17
C SER A 306 0.58 -3.46 29.88
N LYS A 307 0.17 -4.59 29.33
CA LYS A 307 1.09 -5.68 28.94
C LYS A 307 2.10 -5.25 27.89
N VAL A 308 1.66 -4.48 26.88
CA VAL A 308 2.56 -3.94 25.85
C VAL A 308 3.56 -2.94 26.44
N GLN A 309 3.13 -2.16 27.45
CA GLN A 309 3.98 -1.17 28.13
C GLN A 309 5.05 -1.75 29.04
N ASP A 310 4.82 -2.93 29.63
CA ASP A 310 5.78 -3.57 30.51
C ASP A 310 7.12 -3.86 29.82
N ILE A 311 7.09 -3.96 28.49
CA ILE A 311 8.29 -4.18 27.68
C ILE A 311 8.94 -2.84 27.27
N LYS A 312 8.16 -1.93 26.68
CA LYS A 312 8.63 -0.58 26.30
C LYS A 312 7.45 0.37 26.16
N LYS A 313 7.55 1.55 26.78
CA LYS A 313 6.51 2.58 26.65
C LYS A 313 6.41 3.04 25.20
N SER A 314 5.27 2.75 24.55
CA SER A 314 4.90 3.26 23.24
C SER A 314 3.96 4.46 23.39
N SER A 315 3.97 5.37 22.41
CA SER A 315 3.01 6.47 22.36
C SER A 315 1.62 5.95 21.97
N LEU A 316 0.56 6.55 22.53
CA LEU A 316 -0.81 6.35 22.07
C LEU A 316 -1.27 7.55 21.25
N THR A 317 -1.97 7.27 20.16
CA THR A 317 -2.59 8.30 19.35
C THR A 317 -4.07 8.00 19.17
N PHE A 318 -4.91 8.90 19.65
CA PHE A 318 -6.36 8.86 19.48
C PHE A 318 -6.84 10.07 18.69
N ALA A 319 -7.77 9.86 17.78
CA ALA A 319 -8.29 10.91 16.90
C ALA A 319 -9.82 11.03 17.02
N PRO A 320 -10.34 11.91 17.90
CA PRO A 320 -11.76 12.24 17.96
C PRO A 320 -12.27 12.94 16.70
N GLU A 321 -11.39 13.56 15.92
CA GLU A 321 -11.59 14.29 14.66
C GLU A 321 -12.36 15.61 14.79
N ALA A 322 -13.23 15.76 15.79
CA ALA A 322 -13.97 16.99 16.05
C ALA A 322 -14.28 17.18 17.54
N GLY A 323 -14.20 18.40 18.01
CA GLY A 323 -14.45 18.76 19.42
C GLY A 323 -15.93 18.66 19.82
N SER A 324 -16.89 18.94 18.91
CA SER A 324 -18.30 18.90 19.24
C SER A 324 -18.97 17.57 18.87
N GLN A 325 -19.90 17.12 19.71
CA GLN A 325 -20.70 15.92 19.42
C GLN A 325 -21.45 16.05 18.10
N ARG A 326 -22.00 17.23 17.79
CA ARG A 326 -22.69 17.48 16.52
C ARG A 326 -21.79 17.18 15.32
N MET A 327 -20.55 17.65 15.33
CA MET A 327 -19.62 17.43 14.24
C MET A 327 -19.18 15.98 14.15
N ARG A 328 -18.92 15.30 15.28
CA ARG A 328 -18.63 13.86 15.29
C ARG A 328 -19.76 13.04 14.68
N ASN A 329 -21.02 13.42 14.95
CA ASN A 329 -22.19 12.78 14.34
C ASN A 329 -22.27 13.07 12.82
N VAL A 330 -22.00 14.33 12.41
CA VAL A 330 -22.00 14.71 10.97
C VAL A 330 -20.97 13.91 10.19
N ILE A 331 -19.76 13.74 10.69
CA ILE A 331 -18.71 12.94 10.03
C ILE A 331 -18.83 11.43 10.28
N ASN A 332 -19.85 10.98 11.01
CA ASN A 332 -20.08 9.58 11.37
C ASN A 332 -18.89 8.94 12.11
N LYS A 333 -18.25 9.68 13.04
CA LYS A 333 -17.12 9.14 13.82
C LYS A 333 -17.57 8.15 14.89
N GLY A 334 -18.81 8.27 15.39
CA GLY A 334 -19.42 7.33 16.36
C GLY A 334 -18.82 7.42 17.77
N LEU A 335 -18.17 8.54 18.14
CA LEU A 335 -17.61 8.76 19.48
C LEU A 335 -18.43 9.77 20.26
N THR A 336 -18.83 9.41 21.50
CA THR A 336 -19.45 10.32 22.45
C THR A 336 -18.38 11.06 23.27
N GLU A 337 -18.78 12.15 23.94
CA GLU A 337 -17.91 12.88 24.85
C GLU A 337 -17.47 11.98 26.02
N GLU A 338 -18.39 11.21 26.59
CA GLU A 338 -18.13 10.28 27.68
C GLU A 338 -17.06 9.24 27.31
N VAL A 339 -17.17 8.63 26.12
CA VAL A 339 -16.19 7.66 25.63
C VAL A 339 -14.82 8.29 25.45
N ILE A 340 -14.75 9.53 24.96
CA ILE A 340 -13.49 10.26 24.78
C ILE A 340 -12.84 10.56 26.13
N LEU A 341 -13.63 11.05 27.11
CA LEU A 341 -13.12 11.39 28.45
C LEU A 341 -12.70 10.13 29.22
N ASP A 342 -13.49 9.05 29.16
CA ASP A 342 -13.16 7.76 29.79
C ASP A 342 -11.87 7.18 29.19
N GLY A 343 -11.76 7.09 27.87
CA GLY A 343 -10.58 6.54 27.23
C GLY A 343 -9.32 7.38 27.47
N ALA A 344 -9.44 8.71 27.46
CA ALA A 344 -8.34 9.60 27.82
C ALA A 344 -7.95 9.46 29.30
N GLY A 345 -8.92 9.42 30.21
CA GLY A 345 -8.71 9.20 31.65
C GLY A 345 -7.94 7.92 31.90
N LYS A 346 -8.40 6.80 31.33
CA LYS A 346 -7.72 5.50 31.40
C LYS A 346 -6.28 5.56 30.88
N ALA A 347 -6.03 6.29 29.78
CA ALA A 347 -4.68 6.46 29.28
C ALA A 347 -3.79 7.24 30.26
N PHE A 348 -4.27 8.30 30.88
CA PHE A 348 -3.52 9.05 31.91
C PHE A 348 -3.30 8.21 33.18
N GLU A 349 -4.27 7.46 33.64
CA GLU A 349 -4.14 6.52 34.76
C GLU A 349 -3.10 5.44 34.47
N GLY A 350 -3.00 4.97 33.20
CA GLY A 350 -1.98 4.06 32.71
C GLY A 350 -0.59 4.68 32.55
N GLY A 351 -0.39 5.96 32.91
CA GLY A 351 0.90 6.64 32.93
C GLY A 351 1.31 7.35 31.64
N TRP A 352 0.41 7.54 30.68
CA TRP A 352 0.60 8.50 29.59
C TRP A 352 0.25 9.91 30.09
N ASN A 353 1.09 10.89 29.84
CA ASN A 353 0.99 12.19 30.52
C ASN A 353 1.13 13.39 29.61
N LEU A 354 1.11 13.23 28.29
CA LEU A 354 1.20 14.31 27.31
C LEU A 354 0.19 14.13 26.16
N SER A 355 -0.44 15.24 25.78
CA SER A 355 -1.34 15.32 24.61
C SER A 355 -0.83 16.37 23.62
N LEU A 356 -0.96 16.13 22.32
CA LEU A 356 -0.66 17.11 21.27
C LEU A 356 -1.50 18.39 21.39
N ILE A 357 -2.71 18.30 21.98
CA ILE A 357 -3.57 19.45 22.25
C ILE A 357 -2.92 20.43 23.24
N HIS A 358 -2.15 19.90 24.20
CA HIS A 358 -1.45 20.74 25.18
C HIS A 358 -0.22 21.46 24.59
N ILE A 359 0.29 20.98 23.47
CA ILE A 359 1.44 21.57 22.79
C ILE A 359 0.99 22.65 21.81
#